data_d3f5bcfa6f26fdd94675fd03983b2530
#
_entry.id   d3f5bcfa6f26fdd94675fd03983b2530
#
_cell.length_a   1.000
_cell.length_b   1.000
_cell.length_c   1.000
_cell.angle_alpha   90.00
_cell.angle_beta   90.00
_cell.angle_gamma   90.00
#
_symmetry.space_group_name_H-M   'P 1'
#
loop_
_entity.id
_entity.type
_entity.pdbx_description
1 polymer ?
#
loop_
_entity_poly.entity_id
_entity_poly.type
_entity_poly.pdbx_seq_one_letter_code
_entity_poly.pdbx_strand_id
1 'polypeptide(L)'
;RQRQMCIRDRLGIFAHGEEKVSVHRDEPVFDGQFSNRCYQQAVRQAFHNFVQKAERSGRYNHQEDERFTEQWSRIIMHLPYAYQAKRMFPDVFRHDREKTDMWAAVAEQIGPSPEFHNSDDPVIIEIWEKAMDGYRRAISKTPEYLEFHASRIEKGQRASSLIGNQYTGSIFLALMSTFESDLEENINLDNMLFGLCGYGSGAKAKVFEAKVNPRWREVVSRWHLFERLAGRVAIDHITYENLHKGLQDGSVVEPEGEFALVEIGEEGVQEGARRYK
;
A
#
# COMPACT_ATOMS: atom_id res chain seq x y z
N ARG A 1 -7.13 -6.72 -19.38
CA ARG A 1 -8.45 -6.07 -19.25
C ARG A 1 -8.61 -5.29 -17.94
N GLN A 2 -8.24 -5.83 -16.78
CA GLN A 2 -8.36 -5.10 -15.50
C GLN A 2 -7.49 -3.84 -15.43
N ARG A 3 -6.26 -3.86 -15.95
CA ARG A 3 -5.40 -2.66 -16.02
C ARG A 3 -6.01 -1.54 -16.87
N GLN A 4 -6.74 -1.90 -17.91
CA GLN A 4 -7.44 -0.95 -18.77
C GLN A 4 -8.59 -0.25 -18.03
N MET A 5 -9.33 -0.97 -17.16
CA MET A 5 -10.43 -0.38 -16.38
C MET A 5 -9.99 0.67 -15.39
N CYS A 6 -8.82 0.52 -14.74
CA CYS A 6 -8.36 1.47 -13.74
C CYS A 6 -7.96 2.83 -14.29
N ILE A 7 -7.43 2.85 -15.49
CA ILE A 7 -6.85 4.03 -16.11
C ILE A 7 -7.85 4.70 -17.04
N ARG A 8 -8.63 3.90 -17.78
CA ARG A 8 -9.54 4.41 -18.81
C ARG A 8 -10.84 4.97 -18.30
N ASP A 9 -11.54 4.23 -17.44
CA ASP A 9 -12.90 4.62 -17.05
C ASP A 9 -12.92 5.90 -16.22
N ARG A 10 -11.81 6.20 -15.55
CA ARG A 10 -11.70 7.42 -14.75
C ARG A 10 -11.02 8.57 -15.47
N LEU A 11 -10.06 8.31 -16.34
CA LEU A 11 -9.51 9.35 -17.23
C LEU A 11 -10.55 9.86 -18.20
N GLY A 12 -11.45 9.00 -18.68
CA GLY A 12 -12.56 9.42 -19.53
C GLY A 12 -13.57 10.34 -18.86
N ILE A 13 -13.66 10.28 -17.52
CA ILE A 13 -14.53 11.14 -16.72
C ILE A 13 -13.88 12.52 -16.46
N PHE A 14 -12.55 12.59 -16.47
CA PHE A 14 -11.78 13.80 -16.16
C PHE A 14 -11.08 14.41 -17.37
N ALA A 15 -11.39 13.97 -18.59
CA ALA A 15 -10.90 14.61 -19.78
C ALA A 15 -11.49 16.02 -19.87
N HIS A 16 -10.64 17.02 -19.62
CA HIS A 16 -10.99 18.42 -19.72
C HIS A 16 -11.04 18.82 -21.20
N GLY A 17 -12.13 19.43 -21.60
CA GLY A 17 -12.31 20.00 -22.92
C GLY A 17 -13.28 19.24 -23.82
N GLU A 18 -13.77 19.91 -24.84
CA GLU A 18 -14.80 19.44 -25.76
C GLU A 18 -14.38 18.28 -26.68
N GLU A 19 -13.11 17.89 -26.67
CA GLU A 19 -12.66 16.68 -27.34
C GLU A 19 -12.89 15.46 -26.47
N LYS A 20 -13.89 14.68 -26.83
CA LYS A 20 -14.04 13.30 -26.36
C LYS A 20 -12.79 12.54 -26.82
N VAL A 21 -11.80 12.44 -25.93
CA VAL A 21 -10.64 11.61 -26.20
C VAL A 21 -11.15 10.21 -26.46
N SER A 22 -10.91 9.70 -27.67
CA SER A 22 -11.23 8.32 -28.01
C SER A 22 -10.49 7.41 -27.04
N VAL A 23 -11.24 6.76 -26.18
CA VAL A 23 -10.74 5.94 -25.07
C VAL A 23 -10.19 4.59 -25.55
N HIS A 24 -10.17 4.35 -26.85
CA HIS A 24 -9.74 3.10 -27.45
C HIS A 24 -8.27 3.14 -27.87
N ARG A 25 -7.38 3.17 -26.89
CA ARG A 25 -6.00 2.74 -27.10
C ARG A 25 -5.86 1.33 -26.52
N ASP A 26 -5.30 0.41 -27.29
CA ASP A 26 -5.02 -0.95 -26.84
C ASP A 26 -3.87 -0.99 -25.83
N GLU A 27 -3.09 0.09 -25.75
CA GLU A 27 -2.01 0.24 -24.81
C GLU A 27 -2.44 1.00 -23.54
N PRO A 28 -2.10 0.50 -22.35
CA PRO A 28 -2.38 1.20 -21.10
C PRO A 28 -1.52 2.44 -20.99
N VAL A 29 -2.14 3.60 -20.76
CA VAL A 29 -1.43 4.85 -20.43
C VAL A 29 -1.18 4.88 -18.92
N PHE A 30 0.08 4.99 -18.52
CA PHE A 30 0.46 5.14 -17.13
C PHE A 30 0.59 6.62 -16.75
N ASP A 31 -0.26 7.09 -15.85
CA ASP A 31 -0.13 8.36 -15.17
C ASP A 31 0.07 8.12 -13.67
N GLY A 32 1.31 8.28 -13.21
CA GLY A 32 1.69 8.01 -11.82
C GLY A 32 1.05 8.98 -10.82
N GLN A 33 0.80 10.22 -11.19
CA GLN A 33 0.16 11.21 -10.32
C GLN A 33 -1.32 10.91 -10.17
N PHE A 34 -1.99 10.62 -11.27
CA PHE A 34 -3.39 10.21 -11.27
C PHE A 34 -3.60 8.91 -10.49
N SER A 35 -2.74 7.92 -10.71
CA SER A 35 -2.76 6.66 -9.96
C SER A 35 -2.64 6.86 -8.46
N ASN A 36 -1.76 7.76 -8.02
CA ASN A 36 -1.60 8.12 -6.61
C ASN A 36 -2.86 8.79 -6.05
N ARG A 37 -3.48 9.71 -6.78
CA ARG A 37 -4.75 10.34 -6.36
C ARG A 37 -5.87 9.30 -6.24
N CYS A 38 -6.00 8.40 -7.21
CA CYS A 38 -6.96 7.30 -7.15
C CYS A 38 -6.76 6.43 -5.91
N TYR A 39 -5.51 6.11 -5.59
CA TYR A 39 -5.19 5.34 -4.39
C TYR A 39 -5.60 6.09 -3.11
N GLN A 40 -5.21 7.35 -2.97
CA GLN A 40 -5.57 8.17 -1.81
C GLN A 40 -7.08 8.26 -1.60
N GLN A 41 -7.80 8.61 -2.66
CA GLN A 41 -9.27 8.74 -2.60
C GLN A 41 -9.94 7.41 -2.25
N ALA A 42 -9.51 6.31 -2.88
CA ALA A 42 -10.09 5.00 -2.65
C ALA A 42 -9.85 4.50 -1.21
N VAL A 43 -8.65 4.69 -0.66
CA VAL A 43 -8.33 4.29 0.71
C VAL A 43 -9.07 5.18 1.72
N ARG A 44 -9.12 6.50 1.50
CA ARG A 44 -9.91 7.41 2.35
C ARG A 44 -11.39 7.02 2.37
N GLN A 45 -11.98 6.77 1.20
CA GLN A 45 -13.38 6.36 1.12
C GLN A 45 -13.61 4.99 1.78
N ALA A 46 -12.68 4.06 1.62
CA ALA A 46 -12.76 2.76 2.27
C ALA A 46 -12.66 2.87 3.79
N PHE A 47 -11.78 3.76 4.30
CA PHE A 47 -11.68 4.05 5.73
C PHE A 47 -12.99 4.67 6.26
N HIS A 48 -13.52 5.68 5.58
CA HIS A 48 -14.82 6.26 5.94
C HIS A 48 -15.94 5.21 6.00
N ASN A 49 -16.03 4.35 4.99
CA ASN A 49 -17.01 3.25 4.96
C ASN A 49 -16.77 2.23 6.09
N PHE A 50 -15.51 1.98 6.46
CA PHE A 50 -15.17 1.13 7.59
C PHE A 50 -15.70 1.73 8.90
N VAL A 51 -15.39 3.01 9.15
CA VAL A 51 -15.88 3.76 10.33
C VAL A 51 -17.38 3.67 10.43
N GLN A 52 -18.12 4.05 9.38
CA GLN A 52 -19.57 4.01 9.37
C GLN A 52 -20.15 2.60 9.66
N LYS A 53 -19.52 1.56 9.16
CA LYS A 53 -19.95 0.18 9.43
C LYS A 53 -19.70 -0.23 10.87
N ALA A 54 -18.55 0.16 11.42
CA ALA A 54 -18.20 -0.11 12.80
C ALA A 54 -19.16 0.57 13.77
N GLU A 55 -19.52 1.82 13.50
CA GLU A 55 -20.55 2.59 14.23
C GLU A 55 -21.91 1.89 14.20
N ARG A 56 -22.41 1.57 12.99
CA ARG A 56 -23.72 0.93 12.83
C ARG A 56 -23.81 -0.45 13.48
N SER A 57 -22.68 -1.15 13.61
CA SER A 57 -22.65 -2.48 14.24
C SER A 57 -22.58 -2.43 15.77
N GLY A 58 -22.49 -1.22 16.37
CA GLY A 58 -22.30 -1.04 17.80
C GLY A 58 -20.94 -1.58 18.30
N ARG A 59 -20.02 -1.86 17.39
CA ARG A 59 -18.68 -2.37 17.70
C ARG A 59 -17.83 -1.32 18.41
N TYR A 60 -18.12 -0.06 18.15
CA TYR A 60 -17.51 1.09 18.79
C TYR A 60 -18.62 1.97 19.37
N ASN A 61 -18.68 2.06 20.69
CA ASN A 61 -19.39 3.14 21.34
C ASN A 61 -18.46 4.36 21.26
N HIS A 62 -18.83 5.34 20.43
CA HIS A 62 -18.14 6.61 20.42
C HIS A 62 -18.21 7.26 21.81
N GLN A 63 -17.15 7.15 22.53
CA GLN A 63 -16.77 8.22 23.44
C GLN A 63 -16.06 9.25 22.57
N GLU A 64 -16.33 10.53 22.77
CA GLU A 64 -15.98 11.63 21.88
C GLU A 64 -14.48 11.71 21.46
N ASP A 65 -13.60 10.91 22.07
CA ASP A 65 -12.17 10.89 21.88
C ASP A 65 -11.59 9.56 21.29
N GLU A 66 -12.40 8.56 20.99
CA GLU A 66 -11.89 7.31 20.44
C GLU A 66 -11.61 7.40 18.95
N ARG A 67 -10.35 7.19 18.58
CA ARG A 67 -9.87 7.16 17.19
C ARG A 67 -9.58 5.73 16.74
N PHE A 68 -10.13 5.37 15.61
CA PHE A 68 -9.96 4.01 15.07
C PHE A 68 -8.50 3.65 14.84
N THR A 69 -7.70 4.58 14.29
CA THR A 69 -6.31 4.29 13.98
C THR A 69 -5.42 4.17 15.22
N GLU A 70 -5.85 4.65 16.38
CA GLU A 70 -5.12 4.49 17.64
C GLU A 70 -5.30 3.13 18.27
N GLN A 71 -6.43 2.48 18.02
CA GLN A 71 -6.68 1.12 18.47
C GLN A 71 -5.85 0.09 17.69
N TRP A 72 -5.36 0.47 16.51
CA TRP A 72 -4.51 -0.38 15.70
C TRP A 72 -3.05 -0.29 16.15
N SER A 73 -2.53 -1.37 16.68
CA SER A 73 -1.10 -1.45 17.05
C SER A 73 -0.20 -1.37 15.83
N ARG A 74 -0.67 -1.85 14.67
CA ARG A 74 0.01 -1.75 13.38
C ARG A 74 -0.99 -1.47 12.26
N ILE A 75 -0.51 -0.82 11.20
CA ILE A 75 -1.28 -0.52 9.99
C ILE A 75 -0.55 -1.08 8.79
N ILE A 76 -1.18 -2.05 8.15
CA ILE A 76 -0.63 -2.76 7.01
C ILE A 76 -1.24 -2.19 5.74
N MET A 77 -0.40 -1.71 4.84
CA MET A 77 -0.86 -1.07 3.61
C MET A 77 -0.38 -1.83 2.36
N HIS A 78 -1.16 -1.75 1.32
CA HIS A 78 -0.68 -2.10 -0.01
C HIS A 78 0.41 -1.11 -0.43
N LEU A 79 1.59 -1.62 -0.78
CA LEU A 79 2.79 -0.81 -1.05
C LEU A 79 3.27 -1.04 -2.49
N PRO A 80 2.84 -0.22 -3.47
CA PRO A 80 3.44 -0.22 -4.81
C PRO A 80 4.91 0.18 -4.81
N TYR A 81 5.33 0.98 -3.84
CA TYR A 81 6.72 1.27 -3.49
C TYR A 81 6.83 1.55 -1.98
N ALA A 82 8.03 1.44 -1.43
CA ALA A 82 8.26 1.43 0.01
C ALA A 82 7.63 2.62 0.76
N TYR A 83 7.80 3.82 0.25
CA TYR A 83 7.33 5.05 0.93
C TYR A 83 5.88 5.45 0.60
N GLN A 84 5.14 4.59 -0.10
CA GLN A 84 3.76 4.89 -0.48
C GLN A 84 2.88 5.18 0.73
N ALA A 85 2.99 4.39 1.78
CA ALA A 85 2.17 4.56 2.99
C ALA A 85 2.38 5.93 3.63
N LYS A 86 3.63 6.38 3.77
CA LYS A 86 3.95 7.70 4.34
C LYS A 86 3.28 8.85 3.58
N ARG A 87 3.12 8.72 2.26
CA ARG A 87 2.47 9.73 1.41
C ARG A 87 0.96 9.64 1.39
N MET A 88 0.42 8.44 1.54
CA MET A 88 -1.02 8.19 1.34
C MET A 88 -1.83 8.29 2.63
N PHE A 89 -1.22 8.02 3.78
CA PHE A 89 -1.92 7.96 5.05
C PHE A 89 -2.23 9.33 5.72
N PRO A 90 -1.60 10.46 5.39
CA PRO A 90 -1.94 11.77 5.98
C PRO A 90 -3.42 12.13 5.91
N ASP A 91 -4.13 11.77 4.84
CA ASP A 91 -5.57 12.02 4.72
C ASP A 91 -6.39 11.20 5.74
N VAL A 92 -6.03 9.94 5.96
CA VAL A 92 -6.68 9.08 6.95
C VAL A 92 -6.34 9.57 8.36
N PHE A 93 -5.08 9.91 8.61
CA PHE A 93 -4.62 10.46 9.88
C PHE A 93 -5.35 11.75 10.25
N ARG A 94 -5.50 12.67 9.30
CA ARG A 94 -6.28 13.89 9.48
C ARG A 94 -7.74 13.59 9.77
N HIS A 95 -8.38 12.83 8.89
CA HIS A 95 -9.82 12.54 8.98
C HIS A 95 -10.21 11.90 10.31
N ASP A 96 -9.33 11.05 10.84
CA ASP A 96 -9.53 10.36 12.12
C ASP A 96 -9.33 11.29 13.33
N ARG A 97 -8.67 12.46 13.15
CA ARG A 97 -8.26 13.36 14.25
C ARG A 97 -8.79 14.78 14.18
N GLU A 98 -9.25 15.25 13.02
CA GLU A 98 -9.53 16.68 12.79
C GLU A 98 -10.57 17.30 13.72
N LYS A 99 -11.38 16.48 14.39
CA LYS A 99 -12.38 16.92 15.36
C LYS A 99 -11.96 16.76 16.82
N THR A 100 -10.70 16.50 17.06
CA THR A 100 -10.17 16.21 18.39
C THR A 100 -9.11 17.20 18.81
N ASP A 101 -8.87 17.34 20.13
CA ASP A 101 -7.86 18.25 20.69
C ASP A 101 -6.44 17.94 20.20
N MET A 102 -6.13 16.67 19.90
CA MET A 102 -4.83 16.32 19.31
C MET A 102 -4.59 16.98 17.96
N TRP A 103 -5.64 17.27 17.19
CA TRP A 103 -5.48 17.97 15.92
C TRP A 103 -5.07 19.44 16.09
N ALA A 104 -5.41 20.04 17.23
CA ALA A 104 -5.04 21.43 17.49
C ALA A 104 -3.55 21.66 17.38
N ALA A 105 -2.72 20.78 17.94
CA ALA A 105 -1.25 20.87 17.87
C ALA A 105 -0.72 20.75 16.44
N VAL A 106 -1.32 19.89 15.62
CA VAL A 106 -0.98 19.76 14.20
C VAL A 106 -1.41 21.00 13.42
N ALA A 107 -2.65 21.48 13.65
CA ALA A 107 -3.20 22.65 12.97
C ALA A 107 -2.42 23.92 13.29
N GLU A 108 -1.91 24.08 14.51
CA GLU A 108 -1.04 25.19 14.89
C GLU A 108 0.24 25.23 14.06
N GLN A 109 0.80 24.08 13.73
CA GLN A 109 2.05 23.98 12.96
C GLN A 109 1.86 24.22 11.45
N ILE A 110 0.75 23.77 10.88
CA ILE A 110 0.57 23.73 9.41
C ILE A 110 -0.55 24.64 8.90
N GLY A 111 -1.30 25.27 9.79
CA GLY A 111 -2.46 26.10 9.45
C GLY A 111 -3.72 25.28 9.17
N PRO A 112 -4.83 25.96 8.80
CA PRO A 112 -6.10 25.33 8.52
C PRO A 112 -6.09 24.52 7.23
N SER A 113 -6.94 23.50 7.16
CA SER A 113 -7.17 22.72 5.93
C SER A 113 -7.69 23.63 4.81
N PRO A 114 -7.21 23.46 3.55
CA PRO A 114 -7.78 24.16 2.41
C PRO A 114 -9.28 23.90 2.27
N GLU A 115 -10.08 24.97 2.22
CA GLU A 115 -11.52 24.88 2.02
C GLU A 115 -11.86 24.51 0.58
N PHE A 116 -12.82 23.62 0.41
CA PHE A 116 -13.38 23.31 -0.90
C PHE A 116 -14.61 24.18 -1.14
N HIS A 117 -14.50 25.11 -2.05
CA HIS A 117 -15.63 25.89 -2.53
C HIS A 117 -16.39 25.09 -3.58
N ASN A 118 -17.40 24.35 -3.17
CA ASN A 118 -18.22 23.43 -3.99
C ASN A 118 -18.44 23.97 -5.42
N SER A 119 -17.55 23.65 -6.32
CA SER A 119 -17.47 24.14 -7.69
C SER A 119 -17.27 22.98 -8.65
N ASP A 120 -17.98 23.01 -9.77
CA ASP A 120 -17.79 22.07 -10.88
C ASP A 120 -16.72 22.58 -11.90
N ASP A 121 -16.14 23.77 -11.64
CA ASP A 121 -15.08 24.33 -12.49
C ASP A 121 -13.78 23.54 -12.33
N PRO A 122 -13.29 22.92 -13.41
CA PRO A 122 -12.06 22.12 -13.38
C PRO A 122 -10.84 22.87 -12.86
N VAL A 123 -10.75 24.18 -13.14
CA VAL A 123 -9.62 25.01 -12.70
C VAL A 123 -9.64 25.20 -11.19
N ILE A 124 -10.82 25.45 -10.62
CA ILE A 124 -11.00 25.59 -9.16
C ILE A 124 -10.69 24.26 -8.48
N ILE A 125 -11.16 23.15 -9.03
CA ILE A 125 -10.88 21.81 -8.52
C ILE A 125 -9.37 21.53 -8.53
N GLU A 126 -8.68 21.84 -9.63
CA GLU A 126 -7.24 21.63 -9.75
C GLU A 126 -6.44 22.47 -8.72
N ILE A 127 -6.82 23.72 -8.54
CA ILE A 127 -6.19 24.62 -7.54
C ILE A 127 -6.36 24.04 -6.14
N TRP A 128 -7.57 23.60 -5.80
CA TRP A 128 -7.84 22.98 -4.51
C TRP A 128 -7.07 21.67 -4.32
N GLU A 129 -7.01 20.81 -5.34
CA GLU A 129 -6.24 19.56 -5.27
C GLU A 129 -4.75 19.83 -5.04
N LYS A 130 -4.17 20.84 -5.70
CA LYS A 130 -2.77 21.24 -5.46
C LYS A 130 -2.56 21.76 -4.04
N ALA A 131 -3.49 22.54 -3.53
CA ALA A 131 -3.43 23.03 -2.15
C ALA A 131 -3.52 21.87 -1.15
N MET A 132 -4.43 20.92 -1.38
CA MET A 132 -4.57 19.71 -0.56
C MET A 132 -3.32 18.82 -0.62
N ASP A 133 -2.68 18.68 -1.79
CA ASP A 133 -1.41 17.95 -1.90
C ASP A 133 -0.28 18.64 -1.11
N GLY A 134 -0.26 19.97 -1.08
CA GLY A 134 0.63 20.75 -0.23
C GLY A 134 0.37 20.50 1.25
N TYR A 135 -0.89 20.52 1.64
CA TYR A 135 -1.34 20.30 3.01
C TYR A 135 -1.00 18.88 3.52
N ARG A 136 -1.26 17.83 2.71
CA ARG A 136 -0.86 16.44 3.02
C ARG A 136 0.64 16.30 3.22
N ARG A 137 1.44 17.00 2.40
CA ARG A 137 2.90 17.04 2.56
C ARG A 137 3.32 17.76 3.85
N ALA A 138 2.60 18.78 4.27
CA ALA A 138 2.84 19.45 5.54
C ALA A 138 2.52 18.50 6.71
N ILE A 139 1.36 17.86 6.72
CA ILE A 139 1.00 16.83 7.72
C ILE A 139 2.10 15.76 7.83
N SER A 140 2.58 15.26 6.69
CA SER A 140 3.59 14.18 6.67
C SER A 140 4.95 14.54 7.27
N LYS A 141 5.15 15.80 7.64
CA LYS A 141 6.38 16.35 8.25
C LYS A 141 6.20 16.72 9.72
N THR A 142 4.97 16.76 10.22
CA THR A 142 4.73 17.08 11.64
C THR A 142 5.27 15.98 12.54
N PRO A 143 5.78 16.32 13.74
CA PRO A 143 6.27 15.36 14.71
C PRO A 143 5.24 14.30 15.06
N GLU A 144 3.98 14.69 15.21
CA GLU A 144 2.86 13.80 15.57
C GLU A 144 2.62 12.74 14.50
N TYR A 145 2.65 13.14 13.22
CA TYR A 145 2.52 12.18 12.12
C TYR A 145 3.75 11.30 11.97
N LEU A 146 4.94 11.85 12.15
CA LEU A 146 6.19 11.08 12.06
C LEU A 146 6.26 10.00 13.14
N GLU A 147 5.89 10.33 14.37
CA GLU A 147 5.82 9.37 15.48
C GLU A 147 4.76 8.29 15.21
N PHE A 148 3.57 8.70 14.78
CA PHE A 148 2.51 7.78 14.39
C PHE A 148 2.96 6.84 13.27
N HIS A 149 3.59 7.37 12.23
CA HIS A 149 4.10 6.58 11.11
C HIS A 149 5.17 5.59 11.56
N ALA A 150 6.16 6.04 12.33
CA ALA A 150 7.25 5.20 12.82
C ALA A 150 6.74 4.05 13.70
N SER A 151 5.81 4.35 14.61
CA SER A 151 5.30 3.35 15.54
C SER A 151 4.34 2.33 14.90
N ARG A 152 3.60 2.71 13.86
CA ARG A 152 2.48 1.87 13.36
C ARG A 152 2.61 1.39 11.91
N ILE A 153 3.36 2.10 11.06
CA ILE A 153 3.37 1.86 9.61
C ILE A 153 4.75 1.43 9.10
N GLU A 154 5.81 2.01 9.61
CA GLU A 154 7.16 1.96 9.03
C GLU A 154 7.70 0.54 8.87
N LYS A 155 7.47 -0.33 9.84
CA LYS A 155 7.94 -1.72 9.80
C LYS A 155 7.44 -2.50 8.58
N GLY A 156 6.23 -2.20 8.12
CA GLY A 156 5.68 -2.78 6.90
C GLY A 156 6.42 -2.38 5.62
N GLN A 157 7.14 -1.27 5.63
CA GLN A 157 7.86 -0.75 4.46
C GLN A 157 9.26 -1.38 4.27
N ARG A 158 9.84 -1.96 5.31
CA ARG A 158 11.22 -2.49 5.31
C ARG A 158 11.45 -3.52 4.20
N ALA A 159 10.63 -4.56 4.10
CA ALA A 159 10.79 -5.56 3.06
C ALA A 159 10.51 -5.01 1.65
N SER A 160 9.50 -4.14 1.50
CA SER A 160 9.20 -3.50 0.23
C SER A 160 10.35 -2.62 -0.27
N SER A 161 11.14 -2.02 0.61
CA SER A 161 12.33 -1.24 0.24
C SER A 161 13.45 -2.12 -0.35
N LEU A 162 13.45 -3.40 -0.02
CA LEU A 162 14.46 -4.36 -0.45
C LEU A 162 14.06 -5.17 -1.69
N ILE A 163 12.75 -5.30 -1.97
CA ILE A 163 12.22 -6.15 -3.05
C ILE A 163 11.56 -5.31 -4.15
N GLY A 164 10.87 -4.21 -3.78
CA GLY A 164 10.04 -3.42 -4.69
C GLY A 164 8.60 -3.91 -4.76
N ASN A 165 7.92 -3.57 -5.87
CA ASN A 165 6.49 -3.81 -6.03
C ASN A 165 6.15 -5.30 -6.24
N GLN A 166 5.31 -5.83 -5.35
CA GLN A 166 4.79 -7.19 -5.45
C GLN A 166 3.30 -7.22 -5.87
N TYR A 167 2.80 -6.13 -6.47
CA TYR A 167 1.39 -6.01 -6.88
C TYR A 167 0.43 -6.43 -5.77
N THR A 168 -0.45 -7.41 -6.02
CA THR A 168 -1.41 -7.93 -5.04
C THR A 168 -0.74 -8.52 -3.80
N GLY A 169 0.49 -9.04 -3.92
CA GLY A 169 1.30 -9.56 -2.82
C GLY A 169 1.84 -8.49 -1.88
N SER A 170 1.88 -7.20 -2.30
CA SER A 170 2.50 -6.13 -1.50
C SER A 170 1.95 -6.00 -0.09
N ILE A 171 0.65 -6.18 0.11
CA ILE A 171 0.05 -6.09 1.46
C ILE A 171 0.49 -7.26 2.34
N PHE A 172 0.63 -8.45 1.78
CA PHE A 172 1.11 -9.61 2.52
C PHE A 172 2.61 -9.48 2.83
N LEU A 173 3.39 -8.94 1.90
CA LEU A 173 4.79 -8.63 2.15
C LEU A 173 4.94 -7.59 3.28
N ALA A 174 4.11 -6.55 3.30
CA ALA A 174 4.08 -5.57 4.38
C ALA A 174 3.69 -6.20 5.72
N LEU A 175 2.74 -7.12 5.71
CA LEU A 175 2.34 -7.88 6.90
C LEU A 175 3.49 -8.75 7.43
N MET A 176 4.16 -9.51 6.56
CA MET A 176 5.33 -10.33 6.93
C MET A 176 6.46 -9.46 7.47
N SER A 177 6.76 -8.36 6.78
CA SER A 177 7.78 -7.39 7.19
C SER A 177 7.52 -6.84 8.60
N THR A 178 6.26 -6.50 8.89
CA THR A 178 5.86 -6.00 10.21
C THR A 178 6.04 -7.07 11.29
N PHE A 179 5.54 -8.26 11.05
CA PHE A 179 5.63 -9.35 12.03
C PHE A 179 7.07 -9.76 12.33
N GLU A 180 7.93 -9.90 11.31
CA GLU A 180 9.34 -10.24 11.56
C GLU A 180 10.09 -9.11 12.27
N SER A 181 9.84 -7.84 11.90
CA SER A 181 10.44 -6.72 12.62
C SER A 181 10.02 -6.67 14.09
N ASP A 182 8.74 -6.94 14.39
CA ASP A 182 8.26 -6.99 15.76
C ASP A 182 8.79 -8.22 16.53
N LEU A 183 9.03 -9.32 15.82
CA LEU A 183 9.67 -10.51 16.41
C LEU A 183 11.14 -10.23 16.76
N GLU A 184 11.90 -9.61 15.86
CA GLU A 184 13.29 -9.19 16.07
C GLU A 184 13.43 -8.26 17.29
N GLU A 185 12.49 -7.34 17.46
CA GLU A 185 12.45 -6.37 18.56
C GLU A 185 11.78 -6.95 19.83
N ASN A 186 11.36 -8.20 19.81
CA ASN A 186 10.66 -8.88 20.90
C ASN A 186 9.38 -8.16 21.39
N ILE A 187 8.67 -7.48 20.50
CA ILE A 187 7.40 -6.81 20.80
C ILE A 187 6.31 -7.85 21.03
N ASN A 188 5.48 -7.65 22.03
CA ASN A 188 4.31 -8.50 22.24
C ASN A 188 3.12 -7.99 21.40
N LEU A 189 2.66 -8.84 20.49
CA LEU A 189 1.51 -8.57 19.62
C LEU A 189 0.27 -9.40 19.99
N ASP A 190 0.31 -10.19 21.04
CA ASP A 190 -0.77 -11.09 21.40
C ASP A 190 -2.11 -10.36 21.55
N ASN A 191 -3.09 -10.79 20.77
CA ASN A 191 -4.43 -10.21 20.73
C ASN A 191 -4.50 -8.74 20.28
N MET A 192 -3.41 -8.14 19.82
CA MET A 192 -3.41 -6.78 19.28
C MET A 192 -4.22 -6.70 17.99
N LEU A 193 -4.80 -5.52 17.71
CA LEU A 193 -5.51 -5.24 16.47
C LEU A 193 -4.55 -4.63 15.45
N PHE A 194 -4.64 -5.13 14.22
CA PHE A 194 -4.00 -4.56 13.05
C PHE A 194 -5.06 -3.99 12.12
N GLY A 195 -4.86 -2.76 11.63
CA GLY A 195 -5.62 -2.20 10.54
C GLY A 195 -4.98 -2.58 9.20
N LEU A 196 -5.79 -3.06 8.25
CA LEU A 196 -5.33 -3.45 6.93
C LEU A 196 -5.99 -2.57 5.86
N CYS A 197 -5.16 -1.92 5.04
CA CYS A 197 -5.59 -1.03 3.96
C CYS A 197 -5.17 -1.62 2.61
N GLY A 198 -6.04 -2.47 2.05
CA GLY A 198 -5.84 -3.07 0.74
C GLY A 198 -6.24 -2.12 -0.38
N TYR A 199 -5.46 -2.12 -1.46
CA TYR A 199 -5.77 -1.41 -2.70
C TYR A 199 -5.43 -2.27 -3.91
N GLY A 200 -6.29 -2.24 -4.91
CA GLY A 200 -6.08 -2.94 -6.17
C GLY A 200 -6.19 -2.01 -7.38
N SER A 201 -5.50 -2.36 -8.46
CA SER A 201 -5.43 -1.54 -9.68
C SER A 201 -6.78 -1.34 -10.40
N GLY A 202 -7.88 -1.99 -9.98
CA GLY A 202 -9.27 -1.66 -10.31
C GLY A 202 -9.84 -0.48 -9.51
N ALA A 203 -8.99 0.33 -8.88
CA ALA A 203 -9.37 1.40 -7.96
C ALA A 203 -10.32 0.92 -6.84
N LYS A 204 -10.18 -0.33 -6.42
CA LYS A 204 -10.90 -0.90 -5.29
C LYS A 204 -10.00 -0.86 -4.06
N ALA A 205 -10.50 -0.26 -2.99
CA ALA A 205 -9.86 -0.31 -1.68
C ALA A 205 -10.75 -1.01 -0.67
N LYS A 206 -10.12 -1.64 0.31
CA LYS A 206 -10.78 -2.21 1.49
C LYS A 206 -9.99 -1.85 2.72
N VAL A 207 -10.71 -1.42 3.76
CA VAL A 207 -10.17 -1.27 5.11
C VAL A 207 -10.88 -2.27 6.00
N PHE A 208 -10.11 -2.99 6.77
CA PHE A 208 -10.61 -3.99 7.71
C PHE A 208 -9.61 -4.17 8.85
N GLU A 209 -10.05 -4.83 9.91
CA GLU A 209 -9.22 -5.16 11.07
C GLU A 209 -8.97 -6.65 11.15
N ALA A 210 -7.82 -7.00 11.71
CA ALA A 210 -7.49 -8.35 12.08
C ALA A 210 -6.91 -8.38 13.50
N LYS A 211 -7.29 -9.37 14.28
CA LYS A 211 -6.72 -9.63 15.59
C LYS A 211 -5.57 -10.60 15.48
N VAL A 212 -4.43 -10.27 16.06
CA VAL A 212 -3.25 -11.14 16.06
C VAL A 212 -3.51 -12.35 16.95
N ASN A 213 -3.28 -13.54 16.39
CA ASN A 213 -3.38 -14.79 17.14
C ASN A 213 -2.19 -14.93 18.11
N PRO A 214 -2.38 -15.35 19.37
CA PRO A 214 -1.28 -15.53 20.33
C PRO A 214 -0.17 -16.50 19.88
N ARG A 215 -0.46 -17.39 18.94
CA ARG A 215 0.56 -18.29 18.35
C ARG A 215 1.36 -17.66 17.19
N TRP A 216 1.25 -16.36 16.96
CA TRP A 216 1.91 -15.69 15.83
C TRP A 216 3.43 -15.90 15.83
N ARG A 217 4.08 -15.90 16.98
CA ARG A 217 5.54 -16.09 17.09
C ARG A 217 5.99 -17.44 16.52
N GLU A 218 5.21 -18.50 16.79
CA GLU A 218 5.47 -19.86 16.31
C GLU A 218 5.45 -19.94 14.76
N VAL A 219 4.56 -19.17 14.15
CA VAL A 219 4.43 -19.10 12.68
C VAL A 219 5.52 -18.22 12.08
N VAL A 220 5.71 -17.01 12.63
CA VAL A 220 6.62 -16.00 12.08
C VAL A 220 8.08 -16.44 12.20
N SER A 221 8.46 -17.14 13.29
CA SER A 221 9.82 -17.64 13.47
C SER A 221 10.30 -18.61 12.39
N ARG A 222 9.41 -19.10 11.54
CA ARG A 222 9.72 -20.02 10.42
C ARG A 222 9.87 -19.30 9.09
N TRP A 223 9.58 -18.00 9.00
CA TRP A 223 9.58 -17.30 7.71
C TRP A 223 10.98 -16.94 7.23
N HIS A 224 11.82 -16.43 8.13
CA HIS A 224 13.19 -16.02 7.83
C HIS A 224 13.27 -15.01 6.67
N LEU A 225 12.30 -14.09 6.56
CA LEU A 225 12.19 -13.16 5.44
C LEU A 225 13.45 -12.30 5.29
N PHE A 226 13.89 -11.65 6.37
CA PHE A 226 15.04 -10.76 6.30
C PHE A 226 16.36 -11.51 6.18
N GLU A 227 16.49 -12.69 6.78
CA GLU A 227 17.64 -13.58 6.59
C GLU A 227 17.78 -14.00 5.13
N ARG A 228 16.69 -14.46 4.49
CA ARG A 228 16.65 -14.79 3.06
C ARG A 228 16.97 -13.59 2.17
N LEU A 229 16.45 -12.41 2.52
CA LEU A 229 16.75 -11.18 1.78
C LEU A 229 18.21 -10.75 1.92
N ALA A 230 18.83 -10.99 3.07
CA ALA A 230 20.25 -10.73 3.30
C ALA A 230 21.16 -11.70 2.53
N GLY A 231 20.70 -12.95 2.36
CA GLY A 231 21.41 -13.98 1.61
C GLY A 231 21.39 -13.84 0.07
N ARG A 232 20.75 -12.77 -0.47
CA ARG A 232 20.73 -12.55 -1.93
C ARG A 232 22.12 -12.27 -2.48
N VAL A 233 22.39 -12.85 -3.64
CA VAL A 233 23.64 -12.63 -4.37
C VAL A 233 23.47 -11.45 -5.34
N ALA A 234 24.38 -10.49 -5.28
CA ALA A 234 24.42 -9.39 -6.22
C ALA A 234 24.87 -9.88 -7.60
N ILE A 235 24.18 -9.45 -8.64
CA ILE A 235 24.54 -9.69 -10.04
C ILE A 235 24.83 -8.38 -10.74
N ASP A 236 25.66 -8.42 -11.78
CA ASP A 236 25.89 -7.26 -12.63
C ASP A 236 24.75 -7.03 -13.63
N HIS A 237 24.77 -5.88 -14.30
CA HIS A 237 23.74 -5.50 -15.26
C HIS A 237 23.68 -6.42 -16.47
N ILE A 238 24.83 -6.92 -16.93
CA ILE A 238 24.91 -7.81 -18.11
C ILE A 238 24.26 -9.14 -17.79
N THR A 239 24.56 -9.71 -16.64
CA THR A 239 23.94 -10.94 -16.13
C THR A 239 22.42 -10.77 -15.98
N TYR A 240 21.97 -9.63 -15.40
CA TYR A 240 20.55 -9.31 -15.30
C TYR A 240 19.88 -9.25 -16.68
N GLU A 241 20.46 -8.55 -17.65
CA GLU A 241 19.89 -8.46 -19.00
C GLU A 241 19.85 -9.80 -19.71
N ASN A 242 20.88 -10.63 -19.58
CA ASN A 242 20.94 -11.95 -20.19
C ASN A 242 19.85 -12.87 -19.63
N LEU A 243 19.66 -12.89 -18.31
CA LEU A 243 18.57 -13.63 -17.66
C LEU A 243 17.19 -13.11 -18.12
N HIS A 244 17.03 -11.79 -18.18
CA HIS A 244 15.77 -11.17 -18.56
C HIS A 244 15.37 -11.43 -20.01
N LYS A 245 16.35 -11.49 -20.90
CA LYS A 245 16.18 -11.76 -22.33
C LYS A 245 16.18 -13.27 -22.68
N GLY A 246 16.38 -14.14 -21.70
CA GLY A 246 16.50 -15.58 -21.92
C GLY A 246 17.75 -15.98 -22.72
N LEU A 247 18.83 -15.19 -22.64
CA LEU A 247 20.11 -15.49 -23.24
C LEU A 247 21.02 -16.32 -22.32
N GLN A 248 20.62 -16.48 -21.08
CA GLN A 248 21.24 -17.34 -20.08
C GLN A 248 20.18 -18.26 -19.48
N ASP A 249 20.35 -19.55 -19.64
CA ASP A 249 19.37 -20.57 -19.28
C ASP A 249 19.45 -21.04 -17.82
N GLY A 250 20.53 -20.75 -17.13
CA GLY A 250 20.77 -21.21 -15.76
C GLY A 250 20.60 -20.13 -14.69
N SER A 251 20.25 -20.55 -13.47
CA SER A 251 20.30 -19.71 -12.29
C SER A 251 21.74 -19.26 -12.03
N VAL A 252 21.92 -18.05 -11.46
CA VAL A 252 23.22 -17.53 -11.03
C VAL A 252 23.74 -18.29 -9.79
N VAL A 253 22.80 -18.81 -9.01
CA VAL A 253 23.07 -19.62 -7.81
C VAL A 253 22.38 -20.96 -8.00
N GLU A 254 23.12 -22.04 -7.82
CA GLU A 254 22.55 -23.38 -7.83
C GLU A 254 21.57 -23.53 -6.69
N PRO A 255 20.30 -23.96 -6.96
CA PRO A 255 19.31 -24.17 -5.92
C PRO A 255 19.70 -25.38 -5.05
N GLU A 256 19.89 -25.15 -3.77
CA GLU A 256 20.20 -26.20 -2.79
C GLU A 256 18.96 -26.48 -1.91
N GLY A 257 18.36 -27.68 -2.09
CA GLY A 257 17.23 -28.11 -1.25
C GLY A 257 15.94 -27.31 -1.41
N GLU A 258 15.84 -26.53 -2.46
CA GLU A 258 14.66 -25.73 -2.81
C GLU A 258 13.92 -26.31 -4.01
N PHE A 259 12.66 -25.93 -4.16
CA PHE A 259 11.89 -26.27 -5.34
C PHE A 259 12.48 -25.54 -6.56
N ALA A 260 13.17 -26.28 -7.44
CA ALA A 260 13.76 -25.76 -8.67
C ALA A 260 12.97 -26.24 -9.90
N LEU A 261 12.78 -25.34 -10.88
CA LEU A 261 12.25 -25.71 -12.18
C LEU A 261 13.29 -26.52 -12.94
N VAL A 262 12.99 -27.79 -13.25
CA VAL A 262 13.93 -28.68 -13.93
C VAL A 262 13.60 -28.91 -15.39
N GLU A 263 12.34 -28.74 -15.78
CA GLU A 263 11.89 -29.00 -17.15
C GLU A 263 10.65 -28.15 -17.49
N ILE A 264 10.59 -27.66 -18.72
CA ILE A 264 9.40 -27.11 -19.34
C ILE A 264 9.07 -28.02 -20.52
N GLY A 265 7.87 -28.57 -20.56
CA GLY A 265 7.43 -29.39 -21.70
C GLY A 265 7.40 -28.57 -22.99
N GLU A 266 8.05 -29.08 -24.04
CA GLU A 266 8.23 -28.34 -25.29
C GLU A 266 7.20 -28.73 -26.36
N GLU A 267 6.55 -29.89 -26.24
CA GLU A 267 5.67 -30.41 -27.30
C GLU A 267 4.38 -31.06 -26.79
N GLY A 268 3.36 -31.03 -27.64
CA GLY A 268 2.12 -31.78 -27.51
C GLY A 268 1.23 -31.31 -26.33
N VAL A 269 0.57 -32.27 -25.68
CA VAL A 269 -0.37 -31.99 -24.56
C VAL A 269 0.34 -31.39 -23.33
N GLN A 270 1.65 -31.53 -23.25
CA GLN A 270 2.48 -31.04 -22.14
C GLN A 270 3.26 -29.78 -22.48
N GLU A 271 3.03 -29.16 -23.63
CA GLU A 271 3.64 -27.89 -24.00
C GLU A 271 3.37 -26.82 -22.92
N GLY A 272 4.44 -26.22 -22.41
CA GLY A 272 4.38 -25.23 -21.33
C GLY A 272 4.18 -25.81 -19.91
N ALA A 273 4.08 -27.14 -19.76
CA ALA A 273 3.99 -27.76 -18.44
C ALA A 273 5.33 -27.62 -17.70
N ARG A 274 5.27 -27.12 -16.46
CA ARG A 274 6.46 -26.90 -15.64
C ARG A 274 6.64 -28.04 -14.64
N ARG A 275 7.80 -28.67 -14.65
CA ARG A 275 8.19 -29.70 -13.68
C ARG A 275 9.21 -29.16 -12.70
N TYR A 276 8.98 -29.42 -11.44
CA TYR A 276 9.83 -28.99 -10.33
C TYR A 276 10.41 -30.19 -9.61
N LYS A 277 11.62 -30.02 -9.06
CA LYS A 277 12.32 -31.00 -8.23
C LYS A 277 12.57 -30.41 -6.87
#